data_4f928c1b84702ec0b3205ba2de03e25b
#
_entry.id   4f928c1b84702ec0b3205ba2de03e25b
#
_cell.length_a   1.000
_cell.length_b   1.000
_cell.length_c   1.000
_cell.angle_alpha   90.00
_cell.angle_beta   90.00
_cell.angle_gamma   90.00
#
_symmetry.space_group_name_H-M   'P 1'
#
loop_
_entity.id
_entity.type
_entity.pdbx_description
1 polymer ?
#
loop_
_entity_poly.entity_id
_entity_poly.type
_entity_poly.pdbx_seq_one_letter_code
_entity_poly.pdbx_strand_id
1 'polypeptide(L)'
;EKREKKSMMSGFHAFWSLGVLIGSIVTSLFLEWNISFLNNVIVYVIILLPLNIFIVLRLHIDRIENSKNKTNIFFIWPLLIFLLALISMVNALTEGSVDAWGALYMRDFIKVDGFLIGLATVSFNIFMVIGRLSGDWIRDRIGVYNFLTILSLTSIISLFILYTFDNILAAVCGFALLGIGTSAIIPIAYSLAGKAKGIDSGAAIAIVSIAVYGTFMGAPATLGIV
;
A
#
# COMPACT_ATOMS: atom_id res chain seq x y z
N GLU A 1 -2.61 -6.93 -18.53
CA GLU A 1 -1.98 -5.81 -19.25
C GLU A 1 -1.53 -6.19 -20.66
N LYS A 2 -0.85 -7.33 -20.87
CA LYS A 2 -0.39 -7.74 -22.20
C LYS A 2 -1.55 -8.00 -23.19
N ARG A 3 -2.66 -8.57 -22.74
CA ARG A 3 -3.85 -8.83 -23.58
C ARG A 3 -4.63 -7.56 -23.89
N GLU A 4 -4.83 -6.70 -22.90
CA GLU A 4 -5.70 -5.52 -23.00
C GLU A 4 -4.98 -4.27 -23.50
N LYS A 5 -3.63 -4.30 -23.61
CA LYS A 5 -2.77 -3.13 -23.94
C LYS A 5 -3.02 -1.88 -23.06
N LYS A 6 -3.65 -2.08 -21.88
CA LYS A 6 -3.95 -1.03 -20.90
C LYS A 6 -3.24 -1.36 -19.60
N SER A 7 -2.85 -0.32 -18.87
CA SER A 7 -2.37 -0.47 -17.51
C SER A 7 -3.55 -0.69 -16.58
N MET A 8 -3.45 -1.70 -15.72
CA MET A 8 -4.52 -2.09 -14.79
C MET A 8 -3.97 -2.40 -13.39
N MET A 9 -2.65 -2.28 -13.19
CA MET A 9 -2.00 -2.71 -11.95
C MET A 9 -2.43 -1.85 -10.76
N SER A 10 -2.52 -0.53 -10.94
CA SER A 10 -3.01 0.38 -9.90
C SER A 10 -4.45 0.08 -9.51
N GLY A 11 -5.32 -0.21 -10.49
CA GLY A 11 -6.70 -0.60 -10.24
C GLY A 11 -6.82 -1.85 -9.36
N PHE A 12 -6.03 -2.91 -9.62
CA PHE A 12 -6.01 -4.10 -8.76
C PHE A 12 -5.55 -3.77 -7.34
N HIS A 13 -4.53 -2.94 -7.18
CA HIS A 13 -4.07 -2.52 -5.85
C HIS A 13 -5.07 -1.62 -5.12
N ALA A 14 -5.99 -0.95 -5.83
CA ALA A 14 -7.05 -0.16 -5.22
C ALA A 14 -7.98 -1.02 -4.36
N PHE A 15 -8.26 -2.27 -4.74
CA PHE A 15 -9.08 -3.19 -3.94
C PHE A 15 -8.41 -3.54 -2.61
N TRP A 16 -7.08 -3.66 -2.57
CA TRP A 16 -6.34 -3.81 -1.32
C TRP A 16 -6.59 -2.62 -0.39
N SER A 17 -6.37 -1.39 -0.89
CA SER A 17 -6.58 -0.16 -0.10
C SER A 17 -8.03 0.02 0.32
N LEU A 18 -9.00 -0.39 -0.52
CA LEU A 18 -10.42 -0.37 -0.15
C LEU A 18 -10.70 -1.29 1.03
N GLY A 19 -10.09 -2.48 1.06
CA GLY A 19 -10.19 -3.40 2.19
C GLY A 19 -9.63 -2.80 3.47
N VAL A 20 -8.44 -2.18 3.41
CA VAL A 20 -7.81 -1.51 4.56
C VAL A 20 -8.66 -0.31 5.02
N LEU A 21 -9.21 0.48 4.09
CA LEU A 21 -10.10 1.60 4.39
C LEU A 21 -11.35 1.15 5.14
N ILE A 22 -12.05 0.12 4.65
CA ILE A 22 -13.24 -0.42 5.32
C ILE A 22 -12.87 -0.93 6.71
N GLY A 23 -11.77 -1.67 6.83
CA GLY A 23 -11.28 -2.16 8.11
C GLY A 23 -10.97 -1.04 9.09
N SER A 24 -10.31 0.02 8.64
CA SER A 24 -9.96 1.19 9.47
C SER A 24 -11.20 1.93 9.97
N ILE A 25 -12.20 2.14 9.12
CA ILE A 25 -13.46 2.79 9.51
C ILE A 25 -14.19 1.95 10.56
N VAL A 26 -14.34 0.64 10.31
CA VAL A 26 -15.05 -0.25 11.26
C VAL A 26 -14.32 -0.31 12.59
N THR A 27 -12.99 -0.43 12.58
CA THR A 27 -12.19 -0.45 13.81
C THR A 27 -12.29 0.88 14.57
N SER A 28 -12.32 2.03 13.88
CA SER A 28 -12.50 3.35 14.50
C SER A 28 -13.88 3.50 15.16
N LEU A 29 -14.94 2.98 14.51
CA LEU A 29 -16.28 2.93 15.10
C LEU A 29 -16.33 2.01 16.32
N PHE A 30 -15.64 0.87 16.29
CA PHE A 30 -15.57 -0.03 17.44
C PHE A 30 -14.83 0.62 18.62
N LEU A 31 -13.82 1.41 18.34
CA LEU A 31 -13.11 2.19 19.35
C LEU A 31 -14.04 3.24 20.01
N GLU A 32 -14.84 3.95 19.21
CA GLU A 32 -15.84 4.91 19.70
C GLU A 32 -16.90 4.25 20.59
N TRP A 33 -17.32 3.04 20.23
CA TRP A 33 -18.30 2.26 20.99
C TRP A 33 -17.71 1.47 22.16
N ASN A 34 -16.42 1.67 22.46
CA ASN A 34 -15.69 0.94 23.50
C ASN A 34 -15.74 -0.59 23.34
N ILE A 35 -15.82 -1.09 22.11
CA ILE A 35 -15.76 -2.52 21.81
C ILE A 35 -14.32 -3.00 22.01
N SER A 36 -14.15 -4.07 22.79
CA SER A 36 -12.82 -4.61 23.07
C SER A 36 -12.13 -5.12 21.81
N PHE A 37 -10.80 -5.09 21.82
CA PHE A 37 -9.97 -5.62 20.72
C PHE A 37 -10.33 -7.06 20.35
N LEU A 38 -10.56 -7.93 21.34
CA LEU A 38 -10.95 -9.31 21.11
C LEU A 38 -12.26 -9.44 20.33
N ASN A 39 -13.29 -8.66 20.73
CA ASN A 39 -14.58 -8.66 20.05
C ASN A 39 -14.46 -8.13 18.62
N ASN A 40 -13.63 -7.12 18.39
CA ASN A 40 -13.32 -6.60 17.06
C ASN A 40 -12.74 -7.73 16.15
N VAL A 41 -11.73 -8.45 16.63
CA VAL A 41 -11.13 -9.58 15.91
C VAL A 41 -12.15 -10.69 15.64
N ILE A 42 -12.98 -11.05 16.63
CA ILE A 42 -14.03 -12.09 16.48
C ILE A 42 -15.01 -11.72 15.37
N VAL A 43 -15.46 -10.47 15.30
CA VAL A 43 -16.38 -10.00 14.26
C VAL A 43 -15.75 -10.17 12.87
N TYR A 44 -14.49 -9.77 12.69
CA TYR A 44 -13.78 -9.95 11.42
C TYR A 44 -13.65 -11.43 11.05
N VAL A 45 -13.29 -12.29 11.99
CA VAL A 45 -13.16 -13.74 11.74
C VAL A 45 -14.50 -14.34 11.30
N ILE A 46 -15.59 -14.03 12.00
CA ILE A 46 -16.93 -14.56 11.70
C ILE A 46 -17.41 -14.13 10.31
N ILE A 47 -17.08 -12.91 9.86
CA ILE A 47 -17.52 -12.38 8.57
C ILE A 47 -16.57 -12.80 7.45
N LEU A 48 -15.27 -12.60 7.64
CA LEU A 48 -14.29 -12.74 6.55
C LEU A 48 -13.90 -14.18 6.30
N LEU A 49 -13.88 -15.06 7.31
CA LEU A 49 -13.50 -16.46 7.12
C LEU A 49 -14.47 -17.22 6.21
N PRO A 50 -15.81 -17.19 6.44
CA PRO A 50 -16.76 -17.83 5.53
C PRO A 50 -16.73 -17.23 4.12
N LEU A 51 -16.56 -15.90 4.02
CA LEU A 51 -16.46 -15.22 2.73
C LEU A 51 -15.23 -15.68 1.93
N ASN A 52 -14.08 -15.78 2.59
CA ASN A 52 -12.85 -16.30 1.96
C ASN A 52 -13.03 -17.76 1.50
N ILE A 53 -13.58 -18.62 2.34
CA ILE A 53 -13.85 -20.02 1.99
C ILE A 53 -14.77 -20.07 0.77
N PHE A 54 -15.87 -19.30 0.77
CA PHE A 54 -16.80 -19.25 -0.37
C PHE A 54 -16.12 -18.81 -1.67
N ILE A 55 -15.28 -17.76 -1.62
CA ILE A 55 -14.54 -17.26 -2.79
C ILE A 55 -13.58 -18.34 -3.30
N VAL A 56 -12.78 -18.95 -2.43
CA VAL A 56 -11.81 -20.00 -2.82
C VAL A 56 -12.49 -21.19 -3.48
N LEU A 57 -13.64 -21.64 -2.96
CA LEU A 57 -14.41 -22.74 -3.53
C LEU A 57 -14.99 -22.40 -4.92
N ARG A 58 -15.12 -21.12 -5.26
CA ARG A 58 -15.63 -20.65 -6.57
C ARG A 58 -14.53 -20.31 -7.56
N LEU A 59 -13.28 -20.20 -7.11
CA LEU A 59 -12.14 -19.88 -7.98
C LEU A 59 -11.84 -21.05 -8.92
N HIS A 60 -12.05 -20.84 -10.22
CA HIS A 60 -11.52 -21.71 -11.27
C HIS A 60 -10.07 -21.28 -11.53
N ILE A 61 -9.13 -22.10 -11.13
CA ILE A 61 -7.72 -21.86 -11.40
C ILE A 61 -7.36 -22.61 -12.67
N ASP A 62 -7.20 -21.88 -13.78
CA ASP A 62 -6.57 -22.44 -14.97
C ASP A 62 -5.13 -22.87 -14.63
N ARG A 63 -4.72 -24.04 -15.12
CA ARG A 63 -3.35 -24.54 -14.91
C ARG A 63 -2.37 -23.49 -15.45
N ILE A 64 -1.56 -22.92 -14.57
CA ILE A 64 -0.43 -22.08 -14.95
C ILE A 64 0.54 -22.96 -15.73
N GLU A 65 0.74 -22.67 -17.02
CA GLU A 65 1.81 -23.31 -17.79
C GLU A 65 3.13 -22.99 -17.09
N ASN A 66 3.82 -24.04 -16.64
CA ASN A 66 5.14 -23.90 -16.02
C ASN A 66 6.09 -23.25 -17.01
N SER A 67 6.47 -22.02 -16.78
CA SER A 67 7.58 -21.38 -17.48
C SER A 67 8.82 -22.24 -17.28
N LYS A 68 9.32 -22.83 -18.36
CA LYS A 68 10.49 -23.75 -18.34
C LYS A 68 11.82 -23.04 -18.05
N ASN A 69 11.83 -21.72 -17.95
CA ASN A 69 13.03 -20.96 -17.63
C ASN A 69 13.16 -20.79 -16.11
N LYS A 70 13.94 -21.66 -15.50
CA LYS A 70 14.44 -21.47 -14.13
C LYS A 70 15.49 -20.36 -14.15
N THR A 71 15.07 -19.11 -14.04
CA THR A 71 16.00 -18.00 -13.82
C THR A 71 16.49 -18.08 -12.37
N ASN A 72 17.80 -18.08 -12.20
CA ASN A 72 18.42 -18.10 -10.88
C ASN A 72 18.22 -16.70 -10.25
N ILE A 73 17.21 -16.55 -9.39
CA ILE A 73 16.75 -15.28 -8.82
C ILE A 73 17.85 -14.52 -8.05
N PHE A 74 18.93 -15.23 -7.66
CA PHE A 74 19.93 -14.69 -6.76
C PHE A 74 21.18 -14.11 -7.46
N PHE A 75 21.36 -14.25 -8.78
CA PHE A 75 22.70 -14.08 -9.31
C PHE A 75 23.05 -12.76 -10.00
N ILE A 76 22.19 -12.05 -10.68
CA ILE A 76 22.48 -10.68 -11.19
C ILE A 76 21.16 -9.97 -11.45
N TRP A 77 20.83 -9.01 -10.62
CA TRP A 77 19.66 -8.17 -10.84
C TRP A 77 20.02 -7.04 -11.81
N PRO A 78 19.25 -6.85 -12.90
CA PRO A 78 19.38 -5.62 -13.69
C PRO A 78 19.22 -4.40 -12.77
N LEU A 79 20.02 -3.36 -13.00
CA LEU A 79 19.98 -2.13 -12.20
C LEU A 79 18.56 -1.58 -12.04
N LEU A 80 17.76 -1.68 -13.10
CA LEU A 80 16.35 -1.29 -13.06
C LEU A 80 15.58 -2.03 -11.95
N ILE A 81 15.73 -3.36 -11.82
CA ILE A 81 15.01 -4.15 -10.81
C ILE A 81 15.48 -3.77 -9.40
N PHE A 82 16.78 -3.56 -9.22
CA PHE A 82 17.31 -3.08 -7.94
C PHE A 82 16.71 -1.71 -7.55
N LEU A 83 16.66 -0.75 -8.47
CA LEU A 83 16.08 0.57 -8.21
C LEU A 83 14.56 0.49 -7.96
N LEU A 84 13.83 -0.37 -8.69
CA LEU A 84 12.41 -0.59 -8.46
C LEU A 84 12.14 -1.24 -7.10
N ALA A 85 12.97 -2.18 -6.68
CA ALA A 85 12.89 -2.77 -5.35
C ALA A 85 13.15 -1.71 -4.28
N LEU A 86 14.19 -0.90 -4.42
CA LEU A 86 14.54 0.15 -3.46
C LEU A 86 13.44 1.20 -3.29
N ILE A 87 12.89 1.74 -4.38
CA ILE A 87 11.79 2.72 -4.28
C ILE A 87 10.52 2.09 -3.68
N SER A 88 10.27 0.81 -3.98
CA SER A 88 9.15 0.08 -3.41
C SER A 88 9.32 -0.20 -1.92
N MET A 89 10.56 -0.46 -1.45
CA MET A 89 10.87 -0.60 -0.02
C MET A 89 10.59 0.70 0.73
N VAL A 90 11.05 1.85 0.21
CA VAL A 90 10.79 3.16 0.83
C VAL A 90 9.29 3.42 0.92
N ASN A 91 8.54 3.12 -0.15
CA ASN A 91 7.10 3.27 -0.16
C ASN A 91 6.40 2.32 0.82
N ALA A 92 6.81 1.05 0.87
CA ALA A 92 6.28 0.07 1.80
C ALA A 92 6.58 0.43 3.27
N LEU A 93 7.77 1.00 3.54
CA LEU A 93 8.11 1.55 4.85
C LEU A 93 7.13 2.65 5.25
N THR A 94 6.82 3.56 4.35
CA THR A 94 5.88 4.67 4.59
C THR A 94 4.46 4.15 4.84
N GLU A 95 3.93 3.27 3.98
CA GLU A 95 2.60 2.66 4.16
C GLU A 95 2.53 1.89 5.48
N GLY A 96 3.51 1.01 5.75
CA GLY A 96 3.57 0.23 6.99
C GLY A 96 3.71 1.08 8.25
N SER A 97 4.38 2.24 8.15
CA SER A 97 4.47 3.20 9.25
C SER A 97 3.12 3.83 9.58
N VAL A 98 2.34 4.20 8.56
CA VAL A 98 0.99 4.74 8.78
C VAL A 98 0.07 3.69 9.40
N ASP A 99 0.12 2.45 8.90
CA ASP A 99 -0.72 1.36 9.41
C ASP A 99 -0.38 0.99 10.85
N ALA A 100 0.92 0.97 11.22
CA ALA A 100 1.34 0.58 12.56
C ALA A 100 1.30 1.73 13.57
N TRP A 101 1.63 2.95 13.15
CA TRP A 101 1.90 4.08 14.05
C TRP A 101 0.96 5.26 13.87
N GLY A 102 0.14 5.31 12.80
CA GLY A 102 -0.76 6.43 12.54
C GLY A 102 -1.77 6.66 13.66
N ALA A 103 -2.35 5.61 14.21
CA ALA A 103 -3.28 5.71 15.35
C ALA A 103 -2.57 6.20 16.63
N LEU A 104 -1.35 5.73 16.88
CA LEU A 104 -0.53 6.18 18.01
C LEU A 104 -0.13 7.66 17.86
N TYR A 105 0.24 8.09 16.66
CA TYR A 105 0.50 9.50 16.36
C TYR A 105 -0.71 10.39 16.69
N MET A 106 -1.90 9.99 16.29
CA MET A 106 -3.13 10.74 16.58
C MET A 106 -3.42 10.77 18.08
N ARG A 107 -3.30 9.64 18.79
CA ARG A 107 -3.57 9.55 20.23
C ARG A 107 -2.53 10.28 21.07
N ASP A 108 -1.23 10.02 20.80
CA ASP A 108 -0.16 10.40 21.73
C ASP A 108 0.45 11.75 21.39
N PHE A 109 0.45 12.15 20.11
CA PHE A 109 1.02 13.41 19.64
C PHE A 109 -0.04 14.47 19.40
N ILE A 110 -1.10 14.18 18.65
CA ILE A 110 -2.22 15.11 18.40
C ILE A 110 -3.18 15.19 19.60
N LYS A 111 -3.17 14.18 20.50
CA LYS A 111 -3.98 14.14 21.73
C LYS A 111 -5.48 14.09 21.48
N VAL A 112 -5.91 13.25 20.53
CA VAL A 112 -7.33 13.00 20.24
C VAL A 112 -7.78 11.63 20.77
N ASP A 113 -9.09 11.46 20.93
CA ASP A 113 -9.72 10.26 21.49
C ASP A 113 -10.80 9.70 20.54
N GLY A 114 -11.30 8.51 20.86
CA GLY A 114 -12.42 7.87 20.17
C GLY A 114 -12.16 7.65 18.69
N PHE A 115 -13.15 7.91 17.85
CA PHE A 115 -13.08 7.78 16.40
C PHE A 115 -11.95 8.58 15.77
N LEU A 116 -11.59 9.72 16.35
CA LEU A 116 -10.56 10.63 15.81
C LEU A 116 -9.17 9.98 15.76
N ILE A 117 -8.90 8.99 16.60
CA ILE A 117 -7.65 8.22 16.60
C ILE A 117 -7.43 7.53 15.24
N GLY A 118 -8.50 7.02 14.63
CA GLY A 118 -8.44 6.33 13.34
C GLY A 118 -8.30 7.23 12.12
N LEU A 119 -8.44 8.57 12.26
CA LEU A 119 -8.46 9.48 11.12
C LEU A 119 -7.15 9.50 10.32
N ALA A 120 -6.00 9.22 10.93
CA ALA A 120 -4.75 9.06 10.20
C ALA A 120 -4.86 7.98 9.12
N THR A 121 -5.22 6.78 9.53
CA THR A 121 -5.32 5.62 8.62
C THR A 121 -6.51 5.77 7.66
N VAL A 122 -7.62 6.31 8.12
CA VAL A 122 -8.82 6.53 7.28
C VAL A 122 -8.52 7.54 6.19
N SER A 123 -7.99 8.73 6.51
CA SER A 123 -7.67 9.76 5.52
C SER A 123 -6.60 9.28 4.53
N PHE A 124 -5.54 8.65 5.03
CA PHE A 124 -4.50 8.06 4.19
C PHE A 124 -5.09 7.06 3.18
N ASN A 125 -5.92 6.12 3.62
CA ASN A 125 -6.48 5.09 2.74
C ASN A 125 -7.55 5.61 1.79
N ILE A 126 -8.38 6.59 2.17
CA ILE A 126 -9.31 7.25 1.24
C ILE A 126 -8.54 7.82 0.04
N PHE A 127 -7.52 8.61 0.31
CA PHE A 127 -6.76 9.28 -0.73
C PHE A 127 -5.83 8.33 -1.48
N MET A 128 -5.37 7.25 -0.86
CA MET A 128 -4.68 6.16 -1.54
C MET A 128 -5.59 5.44 -2.54
N VAL A 129 -6.84 5.13 -2.18
CA VAL A 129 -7.82 4.53 -3.11
C VAL A 129 -8.06 5.45 -4.30
N ILE A 130 -8.28 6.74 -4.06
CA ILE A 130 -8.48 7.74 -5.11
C ILE A 130 -7.25 7.79 -6.03
N GLY A 131 -6.05 7.86 -5.45
CA GLY A 131 -4.80 7.90 -6.20
C GLY A 131 -4.54 6.62 -7.02
N ARG A 132 -4.88 5.44 -6.49
CA ARG A 132 -4.76 4.16 -7.21
C ARG A 132 -5.77 4.02 -8.34
N LEU A 133 -7.01 4.43 -8.14
CA LEU A 133 -8.05 4.38 -9.19
C LEU A 133 -7.77 5.35 -10.33
N SER A 134 -7.24 6.54 -10.04
CA SER A 134 -6.88 7.55 -11.04
C SER A 134 -5.47 7.36 -11.62
N GLY A 135 -4.62 6.61 -10.94
CA GLY A 135 -3.17 6.54 -11.20
C GLY A 135 -2.82 6.06 -12.60
N ASP A 136 -3.47 5.00 -13.10
CA ASP A 136 -3.21 4.49 -14.43
C ASP A 136 -3.56 5.51 -15.52
N TRP A 137 -4.68 6.22 -15.38
CA TRP A 137 -5.13 7.26 -16.29
C TRP A 137 -4.20 8.49 -16.27
N ILE A 138 -3.76 8.94 -15.10
CA ILE A 138 -2.84 10.07 -14.97
C ILE A 138 -1.49 9.70 -15.58
N ARG A 139 -0.94 8.54 -15.22
CA ARG A 139 0.33 8.04 -15.75
C ARG A 139 0.34 7.97 -17.28
N ASP A 140 -0.74 7.50 -17.90
CA ASP A 140 -0.83 7.35 -19.35
C ASP A 140 -0.86 8.72 -20.06
N ARG A 141 -1.29 9.80 -19.37
CA ARG A 141 -1.29 11.17 -19.91
C ARG A 141 0.04 11.91 -19.74
N ILE A 142 0.64 11.85 -18.57
CA ILE A 142 1.83 12.66 -18.26
C ILE A 142 3.14 11.87 -18.28
N GLY A 143 3.05 10.55 -18.45
CA GLY A 143 4.19 9.63 -18.45
C GLY A 143 4.63 9.21 -17.04
N VAL A 144 5.32 8.07 -16.98
CA VAL A 144 5.76 7.44 -15.72
C VAL A 144 6.68 8.36 -14.91
N TYR A 145 7.65 8.99 -15.56
CA TYR A 145 8.65 9.83 -14.88
C TYR A 145 8.01 11.02 -14.17
N ASN A 146 7.21 11.80 -14.90
CA ASN A 146 6.55 12.98 -14.33
C ASN A 146 5.58 12.59 -13.21
N PHE A 147 4.86 11.47 -13.39
CA PHE A 147 3.92 11.00 -12.39
C PHE A 147 4.63 10.58 -11.11
N LEU A 148 5.68 9.79 -11.17
CA LEU A 148 6.48 9.41 -9.99
C LEU A 148 7.10 10.63 -9.30
N THR A 149 7.56 11.62 -10.05
CA THR A 149 8.08 12.88 -9.50
C THR A 149 7.01 13.64 -8.72
N ILE A 150 5.79 13.78 -9.28
CA ILE A 150 4.68 14.43 -8.60
C ILE A 150 4.32 13.69 -7.32
N LEU A 151 4.20 12.35 -7.36
CA LEU A 151 3.90 11.53 -6.20
C LEU A 151 4.95 11.70 -5.09
N SER A 152 6.24 11.68 -5.46
CA SER A 152 7.33 11.86 -4.50
C SER A 152 7.33 13.26 -3.87
N LEU A 153 7.10 14.31 -4.67
CA LEU A 153 7.00 15.68 -4.14
C LEU A 153 5.78 15.83 -3.21
N THR A 154 4.64 15.21 -3.56
CA THR A 154 3.46 15.21 -2.70
C THR A 154 3.74 14.53 -1.36
N SER A 155 4.47 13.40 -1.36
CA SER A 155 4.89 12.73 -0.13
C SER A 155 5.82 13.60 0.72
N ILE A 156 6.78 14.31 0.12
CA ILE A 156 7.68 15.21 0.84
C ILE A 156 6.90 16.36 1.50
N ILE A 157 5.99 16.99 0.77
CA ILE A 157 5.12 18.05 1.29
C ILE A 157 4.28 17.52 2.45
N SER A 158 3.72 16.34 2.32
CA SER A 158 2.94 15.67 3.37
C SER A 158 3.75 15.49 4.65
N LEU A 159 4.95 14.90 4.53
CA LEU A 159 5.83 14.70 5.70
C LEU A 159 6.24 16.02 6.35
N PHE A 160 6.47 17.07 5.55
CA PHE A 160 6.72 18.40 6.07
C PHE A 160 5.54 18.96 6.89
N ILE A 161 4.31 18.78 6.40
CA ILE A 161 3.10 19.19 7.12
C ILE A 161 2.98 18.42 8.45
N LEU A 162 3.13 17.08 8.41
CA LEU A 162 3.04 16.22 9.60
C LEU A 162 4.12 16.52 10.64
N TYR A 163 5.29 16.96 10.20
CA TYR A 163 6.38 17.34 11.09
C TYR A 163 6.21 18.74 11.71
N THR A 164 5.60 19.69 10.97
CA THR A 164 5.60 21.10 11.35
C THR A 164 4.36 21.50 12.17
N PHE A 165 3.22 20.83 11.99
CA PHE A 165 1.95 21.27 12.57
C PHE A 165 1.32 20.22 13.49
N ASP A 166 1.05 20.60 14.74
CA ASP A 166 0.55 19.73 15.82
C ASP A 166 -0.98 19.90 16.01
N ASN A 167 -1.76 19.84 14.93
CA ASN A 167 -3.20 19.94 15.01
C ASN A 167 -3.90 18.92 14.11
N ILE A 168 -5.14 18.58 14.46
CA ILE A 168 -5.91 17.53 13.81
C ILE A 168 -6.12 17.79 12.30
N LEU A 169 -6.35 19.04 11.90
CA LEU A 169 -6.58 19.36 10.48
C LEU A 169 -5.31 19.14 9.66
N ALA A 170 -4.17 19.58 10.16
CA ALA A 170 -2.89 19.35 9.51
C ALA A 170 -2.53 17.86 9.47
N ALA A 171 -2.80 17.11 10.54
CA ALA A 171 -2.61 15.66 10.56
C ALA A 171 -3.46 14.97 9.49
N VAL A 172 -4.75 15.24 9.43
CA VAL A 172 -5.67 14.65 8.43
C VAL A 172 -5.25 15.03 7.01
N CYS A 173 -4.94 16.30 6.74
CA CYS A 173 -4.46 16.75 5.43
C CYS A 173 -3.10 16.13 5.07
N GLY A 174 -2.19 16.04 6.02
CA GLY A 174 -0.89 15.41 5.85
C GLY A 174 -1.04 13.93 5.47
N PHE A 175 -1.77 13.14 6.24
CA PHE A 175 -2.01 11.74 5.92
C PHE A 175 -2.77 11.55 4.60
N ALA A 176 -3.71 12.44 4.25
CA ALA A 176 -4.38 12.43 2.96
C ALA A 176 -3.40 12.64 1.79
N LEU A 177 -2.53 13.65 1.88
CA LEU A 177 -1.50 13.90 0.87
C LEU A 177 -0.49 12.75 0.79
N LEU A 178 -0.13 12.15 1.92
CA LEU A 178 0.75 10.99 1.96
C LEU A 178 0.13 9.80 1.24
N GLY A 179 -1.18 9.58 1.43
CA GLY A 179 -1.93 8.55 0.72
C GLY A 179 -1.91 8.73 -0.80
N ILE A 180 -2.06 9.97 -1.30
CA ILE A 180 -1.89 10.26 -2.73
C ILE A 180 -0.44 10.00 -3.16
N GLY A 181 0.53 10.52 -2.44
CA GLY A 181 1.94 10.48 -2.80
C GLY A 181 2.52 9.07 -2.87
N THR A 182 1.99 8.15 -2.07
CA THR A 182 2.44 6.74 -2.04
C THR A 182 1.60 5.83 -2.96
N SER A 183 0.43 6.26 -3.41
CA SER A 183 -0.63 5.43 -4.01
C SER A 183 -0.20 4.55 -5.17
N ALA A 184 0.55 5.06 -6.14
CA ALA A 184 0.83 4.37 -7.38
C ALA A 184 2.30 3.88 -7.54
N ILE A 185 3.18 4.14 -6.57
CA ILE A 185 4.61 3.80 -6.67
C ILE A 185 4.80 2.29 -6.78
N ILE A 186 4.25 1.50 -5.85
CA ILE A 186 4.36 0.03 -5.87
C ILE A 186 3.68 -0.57 -7.11
N PRO A 187 2.43 -0.22 -7.49
CA PRO A 187 1.82 -0.70 -8.72
C PRO A 187 2.64 -0.41 -9.98
N ILE A 188 3.21 0.78 -10.08
CA ILE A 188 4.10 1.15 -11.21
C ILE A 188 5.37 0.30 -11.19
N ALA A 189 5.99 0.10 -10.03
CA ALA A 189 7.18 -0.74 -9.91
C ALA A 189 6.91 -2.18 -10.38
N TYR A 190 5.78 -2.79 -9.99
CA TYR A 190 5.38 -4.11 -10.49
C TYR A 190 5.14 -4.12 -12.01
N SER A 191 4.47 -3.10 -12.55
CA SER A 191 4.22 -2.99 -13.99
C SER A 191 5.52 -2.88 -14.78
N LEU A 192 6.49 -2.10 -14.29
CA LEU A 192 7.81 -1.94 -14.92
C LEU A 192 8.67 -3.20 -14.76
N ALA A 193 8.66 -3.82 -13.58
CA ALA A 193 9.39 -5.06 -13.32
C ALA A 193 8.93 -6.18 -14.28
N GLY A 194 7.62 -6.34 -14.46
CA GLY A 194 7.07 -7.33 -15.39
C GLY A 194 7.39 -7.09 -16.87
N LYS A 195 7.89 -5.90 -17.23
CA LYS A 195 8.31 -5.52 -18.59
C LYS A 195 9.83 -5.41 -18.74
N ALA A 196 10.60 -5.65 -17.68
CA ALA A 196 12.05 -5.52 -17.68
C ALA A 196 12.69 -6.50 -18.67
N LYS A 197 13.73 -6.02 -19.39
CA LYS A 197 14.51 -6.86 -20.30
C LYS A 197 15.63 -7.58 -19.54
N GLY A 198 15.98 -8.78 -19.98
CA GLY A 198 17.11 -9.52 -19.43
C GLY A 198 16.81 -10.35 -18.18
N ILE A 199 15.56 -10.36 -17.72
CA ILE A 199 15.09 -11.17 -16.59
C ILE A 199 13.69 -11.71 -16.90
N ASP A 200 13.36 -12.88 -16.34
CA ASP A 200 11.99 -13.40 -16.42
C ASP A 200 11.01 -12.48 -15.66
N SER A 201 9.84 -12.21 -16.25
CA SER A 201 8.81 -11.36 -15.68
C SER A 201 8.38 -11.79 -14.27
N GLY A 202 8.22 -13.12 -14.06
CA GLY A 202 7.84 -13.67 -12.76
C GLY A 202 8.94 -13.46 -11.72
N ALA A 203 10.20 -13.69 -12.08
CA ALA A 203 11.35 -13.46 -11.22
C ALA A 203 11.49 -11.97 -10.86
N ALA A 204 11.34 -11.07 -11.84
CA ALA A 204 11.42 -9.62 -11.61
C ALA A 204 10.34 -9.13 -10.62
N ILE A 205 9.09 -9.57 -10.81
CA ILE A 205 7.99 -9.25 -9.91
C ILE A 205 8.22 -9.85 -8.51
N ALA A 206 8.72 -11.10 -8.43
CA ALA A 206 9.00 -11.75 -7.16
C ALA A 206 10.06 -10.99 -6.33
N ILE A 207 11.12 -10.49 -6.96
CA ILE A 207 12.15 -9.68 -6.31
C ILE A 207 11.55 -8.43 -5.67
N VAL A 208 10.76 -7.67 -6.44
CA VAL A 208 10.10 -6.47 -5.95
C VAL A 208 9.11 -6.82 -4.82
N SER A 209 8.39 -7.95 -4.95
CA SER A 209 7.46 -8.41 -3.90
C SER A 209 8.17 -8.76 -2.60
N ILE A 210 9.30 -9.47 -2.68
CA ILE A 210 10.11 -9.80 -1.49
C ILE A 210 10.59 -8.51 -0.80
N ALA A 211 11.03 -7.51 -1.57
CA ALA A 211 11.44 -6.21 -1.04
C ALA A 211 10.27 -5.51 -0.32
N VAL A 212 9.09 -5.44 -0.94
CA VAL A 212 7.89 -4.81 -0.38
C VAL A 212 7.45 -5.52 0.90
N TYR A 213 7.17 -6.83 0.83
CA TYR A 213 6.64 -7.57 1.98
C TYR A 213 7.66 -7.75 3.10
N GLY A 214 8.94 -7.91 2.76
CA GLY A 214 10.02 -7.94 3.75
C GLY A 214 10.10 -6.62 4.53
N THR A 215 9.89 -5.49 3.85
CA THR A 215 9.83 -4.17 4.50
C THR A 215 8.58 -4.04 5.37
N PHE A 216 7.41 -4.42 4.90
CA PHE A 216 6.19 -4.40 5.72
C PHE A 216 6.32 -5.22 7.01
N MET A 217 7.00 -6.36 6.96
CA MET A 217 7.26 -7.18 8.16
C MET A 217 8.25 -6.55 9.12
N GLY A 218 9.30 -5.91 8.60
CA GLY A 218 10.38 -5.35 9.39
C GLY A 218 10.12 -3.93 9.90
N ALA A 219 9.38 -3.12 9.16
CA ALA A 219 9.18 -1.70 9.43
C ALA A 219 8.57 -1.40 10.81
N PRO A 220 7.49 -2.06 11.25
CA PRO A 220 6.92 -1.77 12.57
C PRO A 220 7.90 -2.03 13.71
N ALA A 221 8.68 -3.11 13.62
CA ALA A 221 9.66 -3.47 14.65
C ALA A 221 10.85 -2.51 14.68
N THR A 222 11.38 -2.12 13.53
CA THR A 222 12.54 -1.22 13.43
C THR A 222 12.21 0.19 13.90
N LEU A 223 11.01 0.70 13.56
CA LEU A 223 10.55 2.01 13.99
C LEU A 223 10.16 2.06 15.48
N GLY A 224 9.77 0.94 16.06
CA GLY A 224 9.43 0.85 17.48
C GLY A 224 10.63 0.79 18.42
N ILE A 225 11.86 0.69 17.90
CA ILE A 225 13.11 0.72 18.68
C ILE A 225 13.61 2.18 18.86
N VAL A 226 13.18 3.10 18.01
CA VAL A 226 13.54 4.53 18.04
C VAL A 226 12.52 5.31 18.86
#